data_1f6029919097e4a9cb9e39f25b5a2409
#
_entry.id   1f6029919097e4a9cb9e39f25b5a2409
#
_cell.length_a   1.000
_cell.length_b   1.000
_cell.length_c   1.000
_cell.angle_alpha   90.00
_cell.angle_beta   90.00
_cell.angle_gamma   90.00
#
_symmetry.space_group_name_H-M   'P 1'
#
loop_
_entity.id
_entity.type
_entity.pdbx_description
1 polymer ?
#
loop_
_entity_poly.entity_id
_entity_poly.type
_entity_poly.pdbx_seq_one_letter_code
_entity_poly.pdbx_strand_id
1 'polypeptide(L)'
;MPDTAAAWGETVRVLPVGTPITGEVVGRQPFGVFLSIDGCPEAVGLARVDRMPRCMELPAMGQRVTGEVVWHAEHNRQVGVVLGEWAEHEDLLPRFRVGQVVVGSVTKLASIGVFVRLADCVEGLVPFTGPASAAGTFSEGQEVSAQVVAVDHERNRILLALPSPA
;
A
#
# COMPACT_ATOMS: atom_id res chain seq x y z
N MET A 1 39.12 4.25 9.99
CA MET A 1 37.75 3.77 9.84
C MET A 1 36.83 4.93 9.53
N PRO A 2 35.98 4.82 8.51
CA PRO A 2 35.03 5.88 8.28
C PRO A 2 34.08 5.98 9.48
N ASP A 3 33.84 7.20 9.90
CA ASP A 3 32.85 7.48 10.94
C ASP A 3 31.46 7.20 10.38
N THR A 4 30.77 6.20 10.93
CA THR A 4 29.45 5.80 10.45
C THR A 4 28.41 6.89 10.67
N ALA A 5 28.57 7.73 11.71
CA ALA A 5 27.67 8.87 11.93
C ALA A 5 27.87 9.93 10.87
N ALA A 6 29.10 10.18 10.43
CA ALA A 6 29.38 11.14 9.37
C ALA A 6 28.86 10.63 8.02
N ALA A 7 29.01 9.33 7.75
CA ALA A 7 28.46 8.70 6.54
C ALA A 7 26.95 8.80 6.50
N TRP A 8 26.28 8.60 7.63
CA TRP A 8 24.82 8.75 7.73
C TRP A 8 24.38 10.21 7.51
N GLY A 9 25.09 11.16 8.09
CA GLY A 9 24.81 12.58 7.88
C GLY A 9 24.91 12.98 6.41
N GLU A 10 25.92 12.45 5.71
CA GLU A 10 26.06 12.63 4.27
C GLU A 10 24.89 12.00 3.51
N THR A 11 24.45 10.80 3.88
CA THR A 11 23.31 10.13 3.27
C THR A 11 22.03 10.97 3.40
N VAL A 12 21.75 11.48 4.59
CA VAL A 12 20.55 12.34 4.81
C VAL A 12 20.64 13.60 3.96
N ARG A 13 21.82 14.16 3.79
CA ARG A 13 22.02 15.37 3.00
C ARG A 13 21.79 15.12 1.51
N VAL A 14 22.23 14.00 0.97
CA VAL A 14 22.07 13.69 -0.47
C VAL A 14 20.75 13.03 -0.81
N LEU A 15 20.05 12.50 0.19
CA LEU A 15 18.75 11.83 0.02
C LEU A 15 17.67 12.48 0.89
N PRO A 16 17.42 13.79 0.75
CA PRO A 16 16.31 14.39 1.49
C PRO A 16 14.97 13.80 1.07
N VAL A 17 13.96 13.95 1.92
CA VAL A 17 12.59 13.51 1.59
C VAL A 17 12.16 14.17 0.29
N GLY A 18 11.59 13.37 -0.62
CA GLY A 18 11.20 13.81 -1.95
C GLY A 18 12.22 13.49 -3.05
N THR A 19 13.38 12.96 -2.68
CA THR A 19 14.41 12.62 -3.67
C THR A 19 14.04 11.35 -4.43
N PRO A 20 14.03 11.37 -5.76
CA PRO A 20 13.86 10.15 -6.54
C PRO A 20 15.13 9.29 -6.44
N ILE A 21 14.93 7.98 -6.30
CA ILE A 21 16.04 7.02 -6.21
C ILE A 21 15.82 5.86 -7.17
N THR A 22 16.92 5.20 -7.50
CA THR A 22 16.90 3.91 -8.18
C THR A 22 17.74 2.94 -7.34
N GLY A 23 17.30 1.70 -7.25
CA GLY A 23 17.99 0.70 -6.47
C GLY A 23 17.66 -0.71 -6.87
N GLU A 24 18.26 -1.65 -6.17
CA GLU A 24 18.08 -3.08 -6.39
C GLU A 24 17.55 -3.72 -5.12
N VAL A 25 16.60 -4.65 -5.26
CA VAL A 25 16.06 -5.41 -4.13
C VAL A 25 17.13 -6.38 -3.64
N VAL A 26 17.61 -6.19 -2.41
CA VAL A 26 18.65 -7.01 -1.79
C VAL A 26 18.14 -7.84 -0.61
N GLY A 27 16.90 -7.62 -0.18
CA GLY A 27 16.26 -8.41 0.87
C GLY A 27 14.75 -8.33 0.77
N ARG A 28 14.07 -9.42 1.10
CA ARG A 28 12.61 -9.48 1.18
C ARG A 28 12.21 -9.99 2.55
N GLN A 29 11.27 -9.28 3.17
CA GLN A 29 10.70 -9.64 4.47
C GLN A 29 9.18 -9.48 4.40
N PRO A 30 8.42 -10.07 5.34
CA PRO A 30 6.97 -9.89 5.35
C PRO A 30 6.51 -8.44 5.45
N PHE A 31 7.32 -7.56 6.03
CA PHE A 31 6.99 -6.14 6.19
C PHE A 31 7.43 -5.26 5.04
N GLY A 32 8.20 -5.76 4.06
CA GLY A 32 8.68 -4.98 2.93
C GLY A 32 9.95 -5.52 2.30
N VAL A 33 10.59 -4.68 1.48
CA VAL A 33 11.84 -5.05 0.81
C VAL A 33 12.95 -4.06 1.18
N PHE A 34 14.16 -4.59 1.29
CA PHE A 34 15.37 -3.78 1.45
C PHE A 34 15.98 -3.50 0.09
N LEU A 35 16.47 -2.27 -0.06
CA LEU A 35 17.03 -1.80 -1.32
C LEU A 35 18.47 -1.34 -1.12
N SER A 36 19.31 -1.67 -2.09
CA SER A 36 20.62 -1.03 -2.27
C SER A 36 20.38 0.19 -3.15
N ILE A 37 20.64 1.39 -2.62
CA ILE A 37 20.35 2.64 -3.35
C ILE A 37 21.57 3.01 -4.19
N ASP A 38 21.36 3.24 -5.47
CA ASP A 38 22.44 3.61 -6.39
C ASP A 38 23.07 4.95 -5.95
N GLY A 39 24.38 4.97 -5.88
CA GLY A 39 25.15 6.14 -5.45
C GLY A 39 25.27 6.30 -3.95
N CYS A 40 24.57 5.49 -3.15
CA CYS A 40 24.61 5.57 -1.69
C CYS A 40 24.77 4.16 -1.08
N PRO A 41 25.92 3.51 -1.27
CA PRO A 41 26.11 2.11 -0.83
C PRO A 41 25.99 1.91 0.68
N GLU A 42 26.12 2.98 1.46
CA GLU A 42 26.03 2.90 2.93
C GLU A 42 24.60 3.08 3.44
N ALA A 43 23.67 3.46 2.58
CA ALA A 43 22.29 3.61 2.93
C ALA A 43 21.52 2.31 2.62
N VAL A 44 20.64 1.95 3.53
CA VAL A 44 19.70 0.84 3.31
C VAL A 44 18.32 1.43 3.06
N GLY A 45 17.81 1.18 1.87
CA GLY A 45 16.44 1.57 1.54
C GLY A 45 15.45 0.55 2.07
N LEU A 46 14.31 1.01 2.55
CA LEU A 46 13.21 0.15 2.98
C LEU A 46 11.90 0.62 2.37
N ALA A 47 11.31 -0.23 1.55
CA ALA A 47 9.98 -0.01 1.00
C ALA A 47 9.00 -0.90 1.76
N ARG A 48 8.13 -0.30 2.58
CA ARG A 48 7.26 -1.03 3.50
C ARG A 48 5.98 -1.47 2.81
N VAL A 49 5.53 -2.66 3.17
CA VAL A 49 4.32 -3.28 2.60
C VAL A 49 3.05 -2.48 2.91
N ASP A 50 3.04 -1.71 4.00
CA ASP A 50 1.87 -0.90 4.36
C ASP A 50 1.63 0.27 3.38
N ARG A 51 2.60 0.57 2.51
CA ARG A 51 2.46 1.56 1.44
C ARG A 51 2.22 0.90 0.08
N MET A 52 2.23 -0.41 0.02
CA MET A 52 2.02 -1.16 -1.23
C MET A 52 0.54 -1.38 -1.48
N PRO A 53 0.05 -1.16 -2.71
CA PRO A 53 -1.32 -1.55 -3.08
C PRO A 53 -1.54 -3.05 -2.86
N ARG A 54 -2.72 -3.42 -2.39
CA ARG A 54 -3.01 -4.81 -1.98
C ARG A 54 -2.93 -5.84 -3.09
N CYS A 55 -3.13 -5.41 -4.32
CA CYS A 55 -3.09 -6.33 -5.46
C CYS A 55 -1.67 -6.54 -6.00
N MET A 56 -0.71 -5.80 -5.49
CA MET A 56 0.67 -5.92 -5.93
C MET A 56 1.44 -6.87 -5.03
N GLU A 57 2.44 -7.51 -5.60
CA GLU A 57 3.37 -8.34 -4.86
C GLU A 57 4.66 -7.57 -4.61
N LEU A 58 5.38 -7.97 -3.57
CA LEU A 58 6.71 -7.42 -3.32
C LEU A 58 7.64 -7.72 -4.50
N PRO A 59 8.51 -6.76 -4.88
CA PRO A 59 9.47 -7.01 -5.95
C PRO A 59 10.36 -8.21 -5.67
N ALA A 60 10.81 -8.86 -6.73
CA ALA A 60 11.69 -10.02 -6.61
C ALA A 60 13.10 -9.60 -6.20
N MET A 61 13.82 -10.52 -5.56
CA MET A 61 15.25 -10.33 -5.27
C MET A 61 16.01 -10.01 -6.56
N GLY A 62 16.87 -9.00 -6.50
CA GLY A 62 17.65 -8.57 -7.65
C GLY A 62 16.92 -7.67 -8.64
N GLN A 63 15.62 -7.45 -8.43
CA GLN A 63 14.86 -6.56 -9.32
C GLN A 63 15.28 -5.11 -9.11
N ARG A 64 15.45 -4.39 -10.20
CA ARG A 64 15.72 -2.96 -10.15
C ARG A 64 14.41 -2.19 -10.05
N VAL A 65 14.37 -1.23 -9.14
CA VAL A 65 13.17 -0.45 -8.84
C VAL A 65 13.51 1.03 -8.75
N THR A 66 12.51 1.85 -8.97
CA THR A 66 12.60 3.30 -8.74
C THR A 66 11.62 3.69 -7.65
N GLY A 67 11.90 4.79 -6.96
CA GLY A 67 11.04 5.24 -5.89
C GLY A 67 11.42 6.64 -5.42
N GLU A 68 10.81 7.04 -4.31
CA GLU A 68 11.01 8.37 -3.73
C GLU A 68 11.23 8.23 -2.23
N VAL A 69 12.17 8.99 -1.71
CA VAL A 69 12.47 9.03 -0.27
C VAL A 69 11.32 9.67 0.48
N VAL A 70 10.80 8.99 1.51
CA VAL A 70 9.67 9.49 2.30
C VAL A 70 10.00 9.71 3.78
N TRP A 71 11.05 9.07 4.31
CA TRP A 71 11.50 9.29 5.69
C TRP A 71 12.93 8.79 5.88
N HIS A 72 13.53 9.17 7.01
CA HIS A 72 14.84 8.69 7.45
C HIS A 72 14.72 8.12 8.85
N ALA A 73 15.37 6.99 9.10
CA ALA A 73 15.44 6.38 10.43
C ALA A 73 16.91 6.33 10.88
N GLU A 74 17.30 7.26 11.72
CA GLU A 74 18.67 7.42 12.17
C GLU A 74 19.17 6.23 12.98
N HIS A 75 18.33 5.67 13.84
CA HIS A 75 18.72 4.59 14.76
C HIS A 75 19.18 3.33 14.05
N ASN A 76 18.68 3.04 12.87
CA ASN A 76 19.08 1.87 12.08
C ASN A 76 19.61 2.25 10.69
N ARG A 77 19.76 3.56 10.45
CA ARG A 77 20.30 4.11 9.20
C ARG A 77 19.56 3.64 7.95
N GLN A 78 18.24 3.58 8.07
CA GLN A 78 17.39 3.22 6.96
C GLN A 78 16.79 4.44 6.31
N VAL A 79 16.59 4.37 5.00
CA VAL A 79 15.91 5.39 4.22
C VAL A 79 14.59 4.80 3.75
N GLY A 80 13.48 5.39 4.19
CA GLY A 80 12.16 4.94 3.77
C GLY A 80 11.87 5.37 2.35
N VAL A 81 11.35 4.44 1.55
CA VAL A 81 11.11 4.64 0.12
C VAL A 81 9.70 4.15 -0.21
N VAL A 82 8.98 4.92 -1.02
CA VAL A 82 7.76 4.44 -1.69
C VAL A 82 8.11 4.18 -3.14
N LEU A 83 7.85 2.97 -3.62
CA LEU A 83 8.16 2.61 -5.00
C LEU A 83 7.25 3.36 -5.96
N GLY A 84 7.78 3.75 -7.12
CA GLY A 84 7.04 4.53 -8.11
C GLY A 84 5.78 3.82 -8.59
N GLU A 85 5.85 2.50 -8.78
CA GLU A 85 4.68 1.71 -9.16
C GLU A 85 3.57 1.76 -8.11
N TRP A 86 3.93 1.80 -6.83
CA TRP A 86 2.95 1.89 -5.74
C TRP A 86 2.26 3.25 -5.72
N ALA A 87 3.04 4.31 -5.91
CA ALA A 87 2.51 5.67 -5.94
C ALA A 87 1.52 5.88 -7.08
N GLU A 88 1.77 5.30 -8.24
CA GLU A 88 0.87 5.37 -9.39
C GLU A 88 -0.50 4.77 -9.08
N HIS A 89 -0.54 3.71 -8.27
CA HIS A 89 -1.79 3.04 -7.91
C HIS A 89 -2.53 3.75 -6.78
N GLU A 90 -1.85 4.53 -5.95
CA GLU A 90 -2.48 5.34 -4.91
C GLU A 90 -3.41 6.40 -5.51
N ASP A 91 -3.12 6.87 -6.71
CA ASP A 91 -3.93 7.88 -7.39
C ASP A 91 -5.33 7.39 -7.79
N LEU A 92 -5.61 6.10 -7.69
CA LEU A 92 -6.94 5.56 -7.99
C LEU A 92 -7.97 5.86 -6.90
N LEU A 93 -7.53 6.00 -5.64
CA LEU A 93 -8.45 6.29 -4.53
C LEU A 93 -9.21 7.60 -4.67
N PRO A 94 -8.61 8.71 -5.14
CA PRO A 94 -9.34 9.96 -5.31
C PRO A 94 -10.51 9.92 -6.29
N ARG A 95 -10.59 8.87 -7.10
CA ARG A 95 -11.71 8.67 -8.04
C ARG A 95 -13.00 8.22 -7.35
N PHE A 96 -12.87 7.74 -6.10
CA PHE A 96 -14.00 7.28 -5.32
C PHE A 96 -14.40 8.34 -4.32
N ARG A 97 -15.68 8.67 -4.27
CA ARG A 97 -16.21 9.72 -3.39
C ARG A 97 -17.25 9.14 -2.44
N VAL A 98 -17.29 9.67 -1.23
CA VAL A 98 -18.34 9.32 -0.26
C VAL A 98 -19.70 9.60 -0.87
N GLY A 99 -20.60 8.62 -0.77
CA GLY A 99 -21.94 8.68 -1.36
C GLY A 99 -22.05 8.08 -2.75
N GLN A 100 -20.93 7.81 -3.40
CA GLN A 100 -20.93 7.20 -4.74
C GLN A 100 -21.38 5.74 -4.66
N VAL A 101 -22.24 5.34 -5.59
CA VAL A 101 -22.62 3.93 -5.75
C VAL A 101 -21.63 3.26 -6.70
N VAL A 102 -21.08 2.15 -6.26
CA VAL A 102 -20.08 1.39 -7.03
C VAL A 102 -20.52 -0.06 -7.19
N VAL A 103 -20.05 -0.70 -8.23
CA VAL A 103 -20.30 -2.11 -8.50
C VAL A 103 -18.96 -2.83 -8.53
N GLY A 104 -18.88 -3.95 -7.83
CA GLY A 104 -17.65 -4.74 -7.80
C GLY A 104 -17.94 -6.20 -7.57
N SER A 105 -16.88 -7.00 -7.57
CA SER A 105 -16.95 -8.44 -7.36
C SER A 105 -16.41 -8.82 -5.99
N VAL A 106 -17.09 -9.73 -5.30
CA VAL A 106 -16.65 -10.25 -4.02
C VAL A 106 -15.35 -11.04 -4.25
N THR A 107 -14.27 -10.64 -3.58
CA THR A 107 -12.98 -11.31 -3.67
C THR A 107 -12.69 -12.20 -2.47
N LYS A 108 -13.25 -11.87 -1.31
CA LYS A 108 -12.99 -12.63 -0.09
C LYS A 108 -14.11 -12.41 0.92
N LEU A 109 -14.49 -13.49 1.59
CA LEU A 109 -15.37 -13.44 2.75
C LEU A 109 -14.53 -13.59 4.01
N ALA A 110 -14.63 -12.65 4.92
CA ALA A 110 -13.90 -12.67 6.18
C ALA A 110 -14.86 -12.49 7.33
N SER A 111 -14.40 -12.75 8.55
CA SER A 111 -15.23 -12.59 9.75
C SER A 111 -15.63 -11.13 10.00
N ILE A 112 -14.84 -10.17 9.52
CA ILE A 112 -15.11 -8.75 9.70
C ILE A 112 -16.00 -8.15 8.61
N GLY A 113 -16.14 -8.82 7.48
CA GLY A 113 -16.94 -8.30 6.37
C GLY A 113 -16.62 -8.95 5.04
N VAL A 114 -17.11 -8.33 3.97
CA VAL A 114 -16.94 -8.78 2.59
C VAL A 114 -16.00 -7.84 1.87
N PHE A 115 -14.95 -8.39 1.26
CA PHE A 115 -14.03 -7.62 0.43
C PHE A 115 -14.54 -7.61 -1.01
N VAL A 116 -14.58 -6.44 -1.60
CA VAL A 116 -15.13 -6.21 -2.95
C VAL A 116 -14.09 -5.52 -3.81
N ARG A 117 -13.77 -6.10 -4.95
CA ARG A 117 -12.86 -5.47 -5.91
C ARG A 117 -13.61 -4.44 -6.73
N LEU A 118 -13.20 -3.19 -6.62
CA LEU A 118 -13.85 -2.06 -7.30
C LEU A 118 -13.13 -1.66 -8.59
N ALA A 119 -11.83 -1.83 -8.62
CA ALA A 119 -10.97 -1.55 -9.77
C ALA A 119 -9.67 -2.31 -9.58
N ASP A 120 -8.79 -2.26 -10.58
CA ASP A 120 -7.45 -2.85 -10.42
C ASP A 120 -6.75 -2.19 -9.23
N CYS A 121 -6.26 -3.00 -8.31
CA CYS A 121 -5.59 -2.57 -7.09
C CYS A 121 -6.46 -1.77 -6.11
N VAL A 122 -7.75 -1.70 -6.31
CA VAL A 122 -8.67 -1.01 -5.39
C VAL A 122 -9.70 -1.99 -4.85
N GLU A 123 -9.67 -2.21 -3.55
CA GLU A 123 -10.57 -3.12 -2.87
C GLU A 123 -11.33 -2.37 -1.77
N GLY A 124 -12.63 -2.61 -1.71
CA GLY A 124 -13.50 -2.06 -0.68
C GLY A 124 -13.89 -3.12 0.34
N LEU A 125 -14.27 -2.69 1.52
CA LEU A 125 -14.77 -3.55 2.58
C LEU A 125 -16.19 -3.16 2.95
N VAL A 126 -17.11 -4.14 2.88
CA VAL A 126 -18.45 -4.04 3.46
C VAL A 126 -18.39 -4.70 4.83
N PRO A 127 -18.30 -3.95 5.94
CA PRO A 127 -18.21 -4.55 7.26
C PRO A 127 -19.53 -5.21 7.66
N PHE A 128 -19.44 -6.30 8.39
CA PHE A 128 -20.62 -6.91 8.99
C PHE A 128 -21.03 -6.09 10.22
N THR A 129 -22.09 -5.34 10.08
CA THR A 129 -22.70 -4.60 11.19
C THR A 129 -24.07 -5.21 11.46
N GLY A 130 -24.31 -5.65 12.68
CA GLY A 130 -25.59 -6.25 13.06
C GLY A 130 -25.58 -7.78 12.99
N PRO A 131 -26.77 -8.41 13.04
CA PRO A 131 -26.86 -9.86 13.06
C PRO A 131 -26.17 -10.47 11.85
N ALA A 132 -25.47 -11.54 12.06
CA ALA A 132 -24.57 -12.17 11.12
C ALA A 132 -25.23 -12.76 9.86
N SER A 133 -26.48 -12.42 9.64
CA SER A 133 -27.27 -12.89 8.49
C SER A 133 -26.67 -12.47 7.14
N ALA A 134 -25.88 -11.42 7.11
CA ALA A 134 -25.28 -10.95 5.86
C ALA A 134 -24.18 -11.88 5.35
N ALA A 135 -23.48 -12.58 6.23
CA ALA A 135 -22.34 -13.41 5.85
C ALA A 135 -22.73 -14.59 4.95
N GLY A 136 -23.94 -15.11 5.10
CA GLY A 136 -24.41 -16.25 4.31
C GLY A 136 -24.97 -15.89 2.95
N THR A 137 -25.07 -14.59 2.62
CA THR A 137 -25.71 -14.15 1.38
C THR A 137 -24.71 -13.83 0.26
N PHE A 138 -23.42 -13.87 0.56
CA PHE A 138 -22.38 -13.53 -0.41
C PHE A 138 -21.54 -14.74 -0.81
N SER A 139 -21.13 -14.76 -2.07
CA SER A 139 -20.22 -15.78 -2.59
C SER A 139 -19.08 -15.09 -3.33
N GLU A 140 -17.90 -15.67 -3.28
CA GLU A 140 -16.75 -15.16 -4.04
C GLU A 140 -17.10 -15.13 -5.53
N GLY A 141 -16.73 -14.03 -6.20
CA GLY A 141 -17.08 -13.80 -7.59
C GLY A 141 -18.42 -13.14 -7.82
N GLN A 142 -19.25 -13.04 -6.77
CA GLN A 142 -20.55 -12.41 -6.89
C GLN A 142 -20.40 -10.91 -7.15
N GLU A 143 -21.21 -10.38 -8.07
CA GLU A 143 -21.26 -8.96 -8.32
C GLU A 143 -22.17 -8.29 -7.28
N VAL A 144 -21.68 -7.22 -6.65
CA VAL A 144 -22.44 -6.48 -5.65
C VAL A 144 -22.39 -4.99 -5.97
N SER A 145 -23.48 -4.30 -5.62
CA SER A 145 -23.60 -2.86 -5.68
C SER A 145 -23.54 -2.31 -4.27
N ALA A 146 -22.72 -1.31 -4.03
CA ALA A 146 -22.54 -0.76 -2.70
C ALA A 146 -22.28 0.74 -2.78
N GLN A 147 -22.42 1.43 -1.64
CA GLN A 147 -22.20 2.86 -1.54
C GLN A 147 -20.91 3.11 -0.77
N VAL A 148 -20.09 4.05 -1.25
CA VAL A 148 -18.87 4.46 -0.57
C VAL A 148 -19.23 5.29 0.66
N VAL A 149 -18.82 4.83 1.84
CA VAL A 149 -19.05 5.55 3.10
C VAL A 149 -17.83 6.29 3.60
N ALA A 150 -16.63 5.78 3.30
CA ALA A 150 -15.40 6.44 3.68
C ALA A 150 -14.27 6.00 2.75
N VAL A 151 -13.30 6.89 2.55
CA VAL A 151 -12.07 6.58 1.81
C VAL A 151 -10.91 6.81 2.77
N ASP A 152 -10.19 5.72 3.09
CA ASP A 152 -9.03 5.77 3.99
C ASP A 152 -7.76 5.73 3.16
N HIS A 153 -7.15 6.90 2.97
CA HIS A 153 -5.93 7.04 2.18
C HIS A 153 -4.70 6.44 2.87
N GLU A 154 -4.69 6.42 4.20
CA GLU A 154 -3.55 5.88 4.94
C GLU A 154 -3.46 4.36 4.80
N ARG A 155 -4.59 3.68 4.80
CA ARG A 155 -4.68 2.22 4.68
C ARG A 155 -4.95 1.76 3.28
N ASN A 156 -5.11 2.69 2.34
CA ASN A 156 -5.46 2.40 0.96
C ASN A 156 -6.71 1.53 0.87
N ARG A 157 -7.76 1.94 1.60
CA ARG A 157 -8.98 1.16 1.76
C ARG A 157 -10.23 2.02 1.59
N ILE A 158 -11.25 1.44 0.97
CA ILE A 158 -12.56 2.07 0.83
C ILE A 158 -13.56 1.31 1.68
N LEU A 159 -14.28 2.01 2.54
CA LEU A 159 -15.38 1.43 3.30
C LEU A 159 -16.67 1.56 2.50
N LEU A 160 -17.42 0.48 2.44
CA LEU A 160 -18.65 0.38 1.69
C LEU A 160 -19.81 0.03 2.60
N ALA A 161 -21.02 0.43 2.21
CA ALA A 161 -22.26 -0.03 2.81
C ALA A 161 -23.17 -0.54 1.71
N LEU A 162 -23.91 -1.60 2.01
CA LEU A 162 -24.91 -2.09 1.09
C LEU A 162 -26.07 -1.10 1.08
N PRO A 163 -26.69 -0.83 -0.09
CA PRO A 163 -27.89 -0.03 -0.12
C PRO A 163 -29.00 -0.74 0.68
N SER A 164 -29.73 0.03 1.46
CA SER A 164 -30.83 -0.53 2.23
C SER A 164 -31.84 -1.14 1.27
N PRO A 165 -32.34 -2.35 1.55
CA PRO A 165 -33.42 -2.91 0.74
C PRO A 165 -34.62 -1.99 0.86
N ALA A 166 -35.16 -1.64 -0.28
CA ALA A 166 -36.32 -0.78 -0.35
C ALA A 166 -37.57 -1.49 0.24
#